data_667747464fd0e082060ff7438f1e449f
#
_entry.id   667747464fd0e082060ff7438f1e449f
#
_cell.length_a   1.000
_cell.length_b   1.000
_cell.length_c   1.000
_cell.angle_alpha   90.00
_cell.angle_beta   90.00
_cell.angle_gamma   90.00
#
_symmetry.space_group_name_H-M   'P 1'
#
loop_
_entity.id
_entity.type
_entity.pdbx_description
1 polymer ?
#
loop_
_entity_poly.entity_id
_entity_poly.type
_entity_poly.pdbx_seq_one_letter_code
_entity_poly.pdbx_strand_id
1 'polypeptide(L)'
;ALPISSDPETHESDITIHRLCVQSRDELSMWLTPGRHIDAFRMKAEAAGQPLPISISIGVDPAIEIAACFEPPTTPLGFNELSIAGALRGKAVEMTQCKTINEKAIAHAEIVIEGELLPNARVREDQNTHTGRAMPEFPGYTGEAKEAIPVIKVKAVTHRINPIWRTTVGPGEEHVNMAGIPTEASILDMVERAMPGKLLNVFAHSAGGGKLLAVLQFKKSSPADEGRQRQAALLAFSAFPELKHVILVDEDVDIF
;
A
#
# COMPACT_ATOMS: atom_id res chain seq x y z
N ALA A 1 -8.55 -1.36 3.41
CA ALA A 1 -9.16 -0.02 3.36
C ALA A 1 -8.11 1.01 2.93
N LEU A 2 -8.56 2.10 2.35
CA LEU A 2 -7.71 3.12 1.74
C LEU A 2 -7.79 4.44 2.52
N PRO A 3 -6.94 4.65 3.54
CA PRO A 3 -6.81 5.93 4.20
C PRO A 3 -6.15 6.97 3.29
N ILE A 4 -6.65 8.19 3.41
CA ILE A 4 -6.13 9.40 2.80
C ILE A 4 -5.90 10.43 3.90
N SER A 5 -4.75 11.05 3.89
CA SER A 5 -4.41 12.14 4.80
C SER A 5 -3.43 13.10 4.13
N SER A 6 -3.35 14.31 4.63
CA SER A 6 -2.45 15.32 4.11
C SER A 6 -1.38 15.71 5.14
N ASP A 7 -0.18 15.99 4.65
CA ASP A 7 0.90 16.52 5.47
C ASP A 7 0.47 17.83 6.13
N PRO A 8 0.53 17.97 7.46
CA PRO A 8 0.08 19.17 8.15
C PRO A 8 0.88 20.44 7.82
N GLU A 9 2.09 20.29 7.25
CA GLU A 9 2.97 21.41 6.90
C GLU A 9 2.92 21.74 5.41
N THR A 10 3.04 20.74 4.53
CA THR A 10 3.12 20.93 3.07
C THR A 10 1.76 20.83 2.39
N HIS A 11 0.77 20.24 3.04
CA HIS A 11 -0.55 19.91 2.50
C HIS A 11 -0.54 18.93 1.32
N GLU A 12 0.57 18.25 1.11
CA GLU A 12 0.67 17.12 0.16
C GLU A 12 -0.16 15.95 0.68
N SER A 13 -1.01 15.42 -0.18
CA SER A 13 -1.92 14.33 0.16
C SER A 13 -1.32 12.99 -0.23
N ASP A 14 -1.53 12.00 0.61
CA ASP A 14 -1.12 10.61 0.39
C ASP A 14 -2.32 9.68 0.50
N ILE A 15 -2.31 8.63 -0.31
CA ILE A 15 -3.23 7.50 -0.24
C ILE A 15 -2.45 6.20 -0.16
N THR A 16 -2.85 5.34 0.75
CA THR A 16 -2.18 4.04 0.92
C THR A 16 -3.18 2.97 1.35
N ILE A 17 -2.76 1.72 1.36
CA ILE A 17 -3.56 0.63 1.90
C ILE A 17 -3.08 0.26 3.30
N HIS A 18 -3.99 0.25 4.27
CA HIS A 18 -3.69 -0.15 5.64
C HIS A 18 -4.75 -1.08 6.21
N ARG A 19 -4.31 -1.93 7.13
CA ARG A 19 -5.23 -2.68 7.98
C ARG A 19 -5.72 -1.80 9.13
N LEU A 20 -7.02 -1.89 9.39
CA LEU A 20 -7.68 -1.21 10.49
C LEU A 20 -8.43 -2.24 11.33
N CYS A 21 -8.47 -2.02 12.63
CA CYS A 21 -9.21 -2.86 13.55
C CYS A 21 -10.27 -2.02 14.27
N VAL A 22 -11.49 -2.52 14.34
CA VAL A 22 -12.58 -1.88 15.09
C VAL A 22 -12.31 -2.07 16.58
N GLN A 23 -12.15 -0.97 17.32
CA GLN A 23 -11.83 -0.98 18.73
C GLN A 23 -13.07 -0.72 19.61
N SER A 24 -13.94 0.17 19.17
CA SER A 24 -15.19 0.49 19.81
C SER A 24 -16.24 0.97 18.80
N ARG A 25 -17.36 1.49 19.28
CA ARG A 25 -18.44 2.02 18.41
C ARG A 25 -17.96 3.12 17.46
N ASP A 26 -17.01 3.94 17.90
CA ASP A 26 -16.53 5.13 17.20
C ASP A 26 -15.00 5.25 17.21
N GLU A 27 -14.30 4.12 17.40
CA GLU A 27 -12.84 4.08 17.38
C GLU A 27 -12.34 2.92 16.51
N LEU A 28 -11.34 3.25 15.69
CA LEU A 28 -10.55 2.30 14.92
C LEU A 28 -9.10 2.39 15.39
N SER A 29 -8.34 1.35 15.22
CA SER A 29 -6.90 1.42 15.27
C SER A 29 -6.32 1.12 13.89
N MET A 30 -5.17 1.73 13.59
CA MET A 30 -4.50 1.58 12.30
C MET A 30 -3.03 1.23 12.50
N TRP A 31 -2.59 0.12 11.91
CA TRP A 31 -1.18 -0.20 11.86
C TRP A 31 -0.51 0.66 10.78
N LEU A 32 0.41 1.50 11.21
CA LEU A 32 1.25 2.32 10.35
C LEU A 32 2.67 1.74 10.34
N THR A 33 3.16 1.38 9.17
CA THR A 33 4.56 0.97 9.03
C THR A 33 5.44 2.20 9.24
N PRO A 34 6.42 2.13 10.16
CA PRO A 34 7.31 3.25 10.44
C PRO A 34 8.02 3.76 9.18
N GLY A 35 8.02 5.09 9.01
CA GLY A 35 8.67 5.77 7.90
C GLY A 35 7.86 5.85 6.61
N ARG A 36 6.64 5.34 6.59
CA ARG A 36 5.70 5.57 5.47
C ARG A 36 5.05 6.95 5.57
N HIS A 37 4.48 7.43 4.46
CA HIS A 37 4.01 8.82 4.31
C HIS A 37 3.00 9.22 5.40
N ILE A 38 1.90 8.49 5.56
CA ILE A 38 0.90 8.82 6.60
C ILE A 38 1.49 8.71 8.02
N ASP A 39 2.47 7.81 8.25
CA ASP A 39 3.16 7.78 9.54
C ASP A 39 4.01 9.04 9.77
N ALA A 40 4.70 9.52 8.74
CA ALA A 40 5.42 10.78 8.81
C ALA A 40 4.49 11.97 9.10
N PHE A 41 3.32 12.04 8.45
CA PHE A 41 2.30 13.06 8.70
C PHE A 41 1.77 13.00 10.14
N ARG A 42 1.46 11.78 10.60
CA ARG A 42 1.06 11.53 11.99
C ARG A 42 2.11 12.01 12.99
N MET A 43 3.37 11.70 12.75
CA MET A 43 4.46 12.14 13.65
C MET A 43 4.57 13.67 13.74
N LYS A 44 4.41 14.38 12.64
CA LYS A 44 4.38 15.85 12.62
C LYS A 44 3.19 16.41 13.40
N ALA A 45 1.99 15.90 13.14
CA ALA A 45 0.78 16.33 13.84
C ALA A 45 0.88 16.05 15.35
N GLU A 46 1.36 14.85 15.72
CA GLU A 46 1.54 14.42 17.09
C GLU A 46 2.57 15.29 17.84
N ALA A 47 3.69 15.63 17.19
CA ALA A 47 4.70 16.55 17.75
C ALA A 47 4.12 17.95 18.02
N ALA A 48 3.15 18.38 17.22
CA ALA A 48 2.41 19.62 17.42
C ALA A 48 1.24 19.50 18.43
N GLY A 49 1.00 18.28 18.97
CA GLY A 49 -0.13 18.01 19.86
C GLY A 49 -1.49 18.08 19.17
N GLN A 50 -1.53 17.96 17.85
CA GLN A 50 -2.74 18.08 17.04
C GLN A 50 -3.18 16.72 16.50
N PRO A 51 -4.49 16.49 16.37
CA PRO A 51 -5.00 15.34 15.65
C PRO A 51 -4.72 15.49 14.15
N LEU A 52 -4.48 14.37 13.47
CA LEU A 52 -4.34 14.33 12.01
C LEU A 52 -5.66 13.91 11.38
N PRO A 53 -6.31 14.75 10.55
CA PRO A 53 -7.50 14.35 9.79
C PRO A 53 -7.20 13.20 8.86
N ILE A 54 -8.11 12.24 8.79
CA ILE A 54 -7.98 11.07 7.93
C ILE A 54 -9.34 10.64 7.40
N SER A 55 -9.42 10.44 6.09
CA SER A 55 -10.58 9.80 5.46
C SER A 55 -10.22 8.37 5.04
N ILE A 56 -11.14 7.44 5.16
CA ILE A 56 -10.93 6.04 4.82
C ILE A 56 -11.98 5.64 3.81
N SER A 57 -11.56 5.39 2.58
CA SER A 57 -12.42 4.97 1.47
C SER A 57 -12.48 3.44 1.37
N ILE A 58 -13.68 2.89 1.19
CA ILE A 58 -13.94 1.46 1.02
C ILE A 58 -14.83 1.29 -0.22
N GLY A 59 -14.48 0.33 -1.09
CA GLY A 59 -15.20 0.08 -2.33
C GLY A 59 -14.94 1.18 -3.36
N VAL A 60 -13.76 1.15 -3.95
CA VAL A 60 -13.32 2.07 -4.99
C VAL A 60 -12.94 1.31 -6.26
N ASP A 61 -12.62 2.03 -7.31
CA ASP A 61 -12.10 1.46 -8.56
C ASP A 61 -10.80 0.66 -8.27
N PRO A 62 -10.65 -0.56 -8.79
CA PRO A 62 -9.45 -1.40 -8.58
C PRO A 62 -8.14 -0.72 -8.95
N ALA A 63 -8.12 0.17 -9.94
CA ALA A 63 -6.92 0.94 -10.30
C ALA A 63 -6.45 1.84 -9.14
N ILE A 64 -7.37 2.33 -8.29
CA ILE A 64 -7.05 3.11 -7.10
C ILE A 64 -6.49 2.19 -6.01
N GLU A 65 -7.06 1.00 -5.84
CA GLU A 65 -6.57 0.01 -4.88
C GLU A 65 -5.13 -0.42 -5.20
N ILE A 66 -4.85 -0.73 -6.48
CA ILE A 66 -3.51 -1.08 -6.95
C ILE A 66 -2.53 0.08 -6.76
N ALA A 67 -2.93 1.31 -7.14
CA ALA A 67 -2.08 2.48 -6.99
C ALA A 67 -1.69 2.73 -5.52
N ALA A 68 -2.63 2.55 -4.59
CA ALA A 68 -2.39 2.72 -3.15
C ALA A 68 -1.47 1.65 -2.53
N CYS A 69 -1.08 0.62 -3.29
CA CYS A 69 -0.14 -0.42 -2.87
C CYS A 69 1.30 -0.15 -3.31
N PHE A 70 1.55 0.93 -4.07
CA PHE A 70 2.92 1.34 -4.36
C PHE A 70 3.62 1.87 -3.11
N GLU A 71 4.94 1.74 -3.09
CA GLU A 71 5.77 2.06 -1.92
C GLU A 71 7.07 2.75 -2.33
N PRO A 72 7.75 3.45 -1.42
CA PRO A 72 9.12 3.90 -1.66
C PRO A 72 10.05 2.72 -2.00
N PRO A 73 11.03 2.89 -2.90
CA PRO A 73 11.45 4.17 -3.50
C PRO A 73 10.65 4.59 -4.75
N THR A 74 9.72 3.78 -5.25
CA THR A 74 8.95 4.08 -6.47
C THR A 74 8.04 5.29 -6.28
N THR A 75 7.40 5.39 -5.12
CA THR A 75 6.62 6.56 -4.71
C THR A 75 7.29 7.23 -3.50
N PRO A 76 8.23 8.18 -3.74
CA PRO A 76 8.88 8.90 -2.64
C PRO A 76 7.91 9.84 -1.92
N LEU A 77 8.29 10.29 -0.72
CA LEU A 77 7.49 11.26 0.04
C LEU A 77 7.17 12.50 -0.81
N GLY A 78 5.90 12.91 -0.83
CA GLY A 78 5.36 13.97 -1.70
C GLY A 78 4.83 13.46 -3.05
N PHE A 79 5.03 12.19 -3.39
CA PHE A 79 4.38 11.59 -4.55
C PHE A 79 2.96 11.15 -4.18
N ASN A 80 1.98 11.49 -5.01
CA ASN A 80 0.59 11.10 -4.81
C ASN A 80 0.24 9.92 -5.72
N GLU A 81 -0.03 8.76 -5.14
CA GLU A 81 -0.34 7.49 -5.82
C GLU A 81 -1.60 7.59 -6.69
N LEU A 82 -2.49 8.54 -6.43
CA LEU A 82 -3.67 8.79 -7.29
C LEU A 82 -3.28 9.19 -8.71
N SER A 83 -2.03 9.68 -8.94
CA SER A 83 -1.52 9.93 -10.28
C SER A 83 -1.33 8.63 -11.07
N ILE A 84 -0.88 7.55 -10.43
CA ILE A 84 -0.79 6.20 -11.02
C ILE A 84 -2.20 5.71 -11.37
N ALA A 85 -3.14 5.83 -10.41
CA ALA A 85 -4.53 5.46 -10.66
C ALA A 85 -5.13 6.24 -11.84
N GLY A 86 -4.85 7.53 -11.91
CA GLY A 86 -5.26 8.39 -13.02
C GLY A 86 -4.71 7.95 -14.37
N ALA A 87 -3.44 7.57 -14.41
CA ALA A 87 -2.79 7.05 -15.61
C ALA A 87 -3.41 5.71 -16.07
N LEU A 88 -3.63 4.77 -15.14
CA LEU A 88 -4.27 3.48 -15.43
C LEU A 88 -5.70 3.65 -15.93
N ARG A 89 -6.45 4.61 -15.41
CA ARG A 89 -7.85 4.88 -15.79
C ARG A 89 -7.99 5.75 -17.03
N GLY A 90 -6.91 6.41 -17.46
CA GLY A 90 -6.95 7.42 -18.54
C GLY A 90 -7.70 8.71 -18.15
N LYS A 91 -7.98 8.91 -16.86
CA LYS A 91 -8.63 10.12 -16.30
C LYS A 91 -8.30 10.29 -14.83
N ALA A 92 -8.26 11.54 -14.39
CA ALA A 92 -8.01 11.86 -12.98
C ALA A 92 -9.04 11.18 -12.04
N VAL A 93 -8.59 10.84 -10.84
CA VAL A 93 -9.47 10.37 -9.77
C VAL A 93 -10.25 11.56 -9.20
N GLU A 94 -11.56 11.44 -9.19
CA GLU A 94 -12.43 12.48 -8.63
C GLU A 94 -12.42 12.41 -7.11
N MET A 95 -12.14 13.57 -6.48
CA MET A 95 -12.12 13.73 -5.04
C MET A 95 -13.27 14.62 -4.57
N THR A 96 -13.75 14.41 -3.37
CA THR A 96 -14.76 15.26 -2.73
C THR A 96 -14.30 15.67 -1.32
N GLN A 97 -14.75 16.84 -0.87
CA GLN A 97 -14.48 17.30 0.49
C GLN A 97 -15.26 16.46 1.50
N CYS A 98 -14.62 16.01 2.56
CA CYS A 98 -15.26 15.37 3.70
C CYS A 98 -16.26 16.32 4.41
N LYS A 99 -17.23 15.76 5.12
CA LYS A 99 -18.30 16.51 5.78
C LYS A 99 -17.91 17.06 7.14
N THR A 100 -17.07 16.33 7.87
CA THR A 100 -16.79 16.60 9.29
C THR A 100 -15.33 16.90 9.59
N ILE A 101 -14.45 16.67 8.63
CA ILE A 101 -12.99 16.89 8.77
C ILE A 101 -12.46 17.68 7.57
N ASN A 102 -11.32 18.34 7.76
CA ASN A 102 -10.66 19.07 6.68
C ASN A 102 -9.74 18.14 5.88
N GLU A 103 -10.34 17.17 5.20
CA GLU A 103 -9.65 16.26 4.31
C GLU A 103 -10.55 15.92 3.13
N LYS A 104 -9.97 15.33 2.06
CA LYS A 104 -10.69 14.84 0.89
C LYS A 104 -10.84 13.33 0.94
N ALA A 105 -11.86 12.83 0.29
CA ALA A 105 -12.12 11.41 0.08
C ALA A 105 -12.36 11.11 -1.41
N ILE A 106 -12.27 9.83 -1.80
CA ILE A 106 -12.63 9.39 -3.16
C ILE A 106 -14.14 9.64 -3.38
N ALA A 107 -14.48 10.42 -4.41
CA ALA A 107 -15.87 10.87 -4.65
C ALA A 107 -16.85 9.71 -4.90
N HIS A 108 -16.38 8.64 -5.52
CA HIS A 108 -17.22 7.48 -5.91
C HIS A 108 -17.00 6.24 -5.03
N ALA A 109 -16.41 6.39 -3.85
CA ALA A 109 -16.32 5.31 -2.88
C ALA A 109 -17.70 4.83 -2.44
N GLU A 110 -17.85 3.56 -2.14
CA GLU A 110 -19.08 2.98 -1.62
C GLU A 110 -19.35 3.45 -0.18
N ILE A 111 -18.28 3.51 0.64
CA ILE A 111 -18.32 3.96 2.03
C ILE A 111 -17.11 4.84 2.30
N VAL A 112 -17.28 5.94 3.01
CA VAL A 112 -16.21 6.79 3.53
C VAL A 112 -16.37 6.92 5.04
N ILE A 113 -15.32 6.62 5.77
CA ILE A 113 -15.20 6.87 7.21
C ILE A 113 -14.34 8.12 7.38
N GLU A 114 -14.86 9.12 8.06
CA GLU A 114 -14.18 10.36 8.39
C GLU A 114 -13.75 10.33 9.85
N GLY A 115 -12.50 10.64 10.12
CA GLY A 115 -11.97 10.60 11.48
C GLY A 115 -10.70 11.40 11.68
N GLU A 116 -10.14 11.25 12.85
CA GLU A 116 -8.90 11.91 13.26
C GLU A 116 -8.00 10.90 13.98
N LEU A 117 -6.75 10.77 13.52
CA LEU A 117 -5.70 10.11 14.29
C LEU A 117 -5.38 10.96 15.52
N LEU A 118 -5.64 10.40 16.69
CA LEU A 118 -5.45 11.12 17.95
C LEU A 118 -3.97 11.18 18.34
N PRO A 119 -3.46 12.34 18.78
CA PRO A 119 -2.09 12.46 19.24
C PRO A 119 -1.88 11.60 20.50
N ASN A 120 -0.76 10.87 20.55
CA ASN A 120 -0.34 10.03 21.68
C ASN A 120 -1.32 8.92 22.12
N ALA A 121 -2.46 8.75 21.46
CA ALA A 121 -3.41 7.67 21.75
C ALA A 121 -2.94 6.36 21.14
N ARG A 122 -2.84 5.32 21.95
CA ARG A 122 -2.41 3.98 21.54
C ARG A 122 -3.30 2.94 22.16
N VAL A 123 -3.57 1.88 21.40
CA VAL A 123 -4.31 0.71 21.88
C VAL A 123 -3.61 -0.56 21.40
N ARG A 124 -3.87 -1.65 22.12
CA ARG A 124 -3.50 -2.99 21.65
C ARG A 124 -4.40 -3.37 20.47
N GLU A 125 -3.79 -3.87 19.39
CA GLU A 125 -4.52 -4.18 18.15
C GLU A 125 -5.66 -5.18 18.37
N ASP A 126 -5.43 -6.20 19.19
CA ASP A 126 -6.39 -7.27 19.52
C ASP A 126 -7.08 -7.10 20.87
N GLN A 127 -7.24 -5.87 21.37
CA GLN A 127 -7.84 -5.63 22.70
C GLN A 127 -9.23 -6.23 22.89
N ASN A 128 -9.98 -6.44 21.81
CA ASN A 128 -11.32 -7.01 21.87
C ASN A 128 -11.34 -8.55 21.79
N THR A 129 -10.28 -9.17 21.31
CA THR A 129 -10.22 -10.63 21.04
C THR A 129 -9.18 -11.34 21.89
N HIS A 130 -8.14 -10.65 22.33
CA HIS A 130 -7.02 -11.18 23.11
C HIS A 130 -6.39 -12.45 22.51
N THR A 131 -6.38 -12.57 21.19
CA THR A 131 -5.85 -13.74 20.49
C THR A 131 -4.34 -13.71 20.28
N GLY A 132 -3.70 -12.55 20.43
CA GLY A 132 -2.33 -12.32 20.02
C GLY A 132 -2.14 -12.26 18.51
N ARG A 133 -3.23 -12.29 17.75
CA ARG A 133 -3.24 -12.34 16.28
C ARG A 133 -3.97 -11.15 15.68
N ALA A 134 -3.46 -10.68 14.54
CA ALA A 134 -4.07 -9.60 13.77
C ALA A 134 -4.93 -10.15 12.63
N MET A 135 -4.31 -10.49 11.50
CA MET A 135 -5.00 -10.94 10.29
C MET A 135 -4.11 -11.91 9.50
N PRO A 136 -4.68 -12.69 8.56
CA PRO A 136 -3.90 -13.43 7.60
C PRO A 136 -3.07 -12.49 6.71
N GLU A 137 -1.79 -12.79 6.58
CA GLU A 137 -0.85 -12.06 5.72
C GLU A 137 -0.81 -12.65 4.31
N PHE A 138 -0.22 -11.93 3.35
CA PHE A 138 -0.13 -12.31 1.95
C PHE A 138 0.37 -13.75 1.70
N PRO A 139 1.44 -14.26 2.38
CA PRO A 139 1.89 -15.62 2.20
C PRO A 139 1.07 -16.68 2.94
N GLY A 140 0.02 -16.30 3.67
CA GLY A 140 -0.89 -17.23 4.33
C GLY A 140 -0.64 -17.52 5.81
N TYR A 141 0.38 -16.97 6.43
CA TYR A 141 0.52 -17.02 7.89
C TYR A 141 -0.34 -15.95 8.57
N THR A 142 -0.64 -16.10 9.84
CA THR A 142 -1.37 -15.09 10.62
C THR A 142 -0.39 -14.17 11.33
N GLY A 143 -0.47 -12.87 11.03
CA GLY A 143 0.36 -11.84 11.64
C GLY A 143 0.09 -11.69 13.14
N GLU A 144 1.11 -11.25 13.88
CA GLU A 144 0.98 -10.94 15.30
C GLU A 144 0.28 -9.59 15.51
N ALA A 145 -0.57 -9.54 16.54
CA ALA A 145 -1.18 -8.29 16.97
C ALA A 145 -0.12 -7.36 17.60
N LYS A 146 -0.21 -6.08 17.29
CA LYS A 146 0.70 -5.07 17.83
C LYS A 146 0.22 -4.54 19.18
N GLU A 147 1.17 -4.30 20.10
CA GLU A 147 0.88 -3.88 21.47
C GLU A 147 0.38 -2.44 21.59
N ALA A 148 0.82 -1.55 20.69
CA ALA A 148 0.53 -0.12 20.78
C ALA A 148 0.44 0.50 19.38
N ILE A 149 -0.76 0.60 18.86
CA ILE A 149 -1.02 1.21 17.54
C ILE A 149 -1.91 2.45 17.66
N PRO A 150 -1.75 3.42 16.74
CA PRO A 150 -2.52 4.67 16.74
C PRO A 150 -4.02 4.45 16.68
N VAL A 151 -4.74 5.36 17.33
CA VAL A 151 -6.21 5.36 17.39
C VAL A 151 -6.78 6.43 16.49
N ILE A 152 -7.79 6.07 15.70
CA ILE A 152 -8.62 6.98 14.92
C ILE A 152 -9.95 7.15 15.64
N LYS A 153 -10.32 8.38 15.98
CA LYS A 153 -11.65 8.74 16.44
C LYS A 153 -12.52 9.02 15.23
N VAL A 154 -13.54 8.20 15.03
CA VAL A 154 -14.50 8.35 13.94
C VAL A 154 -15.45 9.50 14.23
N LYS A 155 -15.63 10.39 13.27
CA LYS A 155 -16.54 11.56 13.33
C LYS A 155 -17.81 11.32 12.53
N ALA A 156 -17.69 10.68 11.37
CA ALA A 156 -18.82 10.34 10.52
C ALA A 156 -18.55 9.12 9.65
N VAL A 157 -19.61 8.47 9.22
CA VAL A 157 -19.60 7.46 8.16
C VAL A 157 -20.61 7.89 7.13
N THR A 158 -20.17 8.09 5.91
CA THR A 158 -21.01 8.38 4.75
C THR A 158 -20.98 7.22 3.78
N HIS A 159 -22.05 6.97 3.08
CA HIS A 159 -22.13 5.85 2.14
C HIS A 159 -23.16 6.11 1.03
N ARG A 160 -23.05 5.34 -0.05
CA ARG A 160 -24.06 5.31 -1.12
C ARG A 160 -25.40 4.78 -0.59
N ILE A 161 -26.45 5.01 -1.36
CA ILE A 161 -27.77 4.46 -1.10
C ILE A 161 -27.67 2.97 -1.20
N ASN A 162 -27.44 2.04 -1.02
CA ASN A 162 -27.19 0.61 -1.11
C ASN A 162 -25.70 0.34 -1.37
N PRO A 163 -24.83 0.62 -0.39
CA PRO A 163 -23.39 0.48 -0.60
C PRO A 163 -23.00 -0.99 -0.71
N ILE A 164 -22.02 -1.26 -1.55
CA ILE A 164 -21.40 -2.57 -1.68
C ILE A 164 -20.18 -2.61 -0.75
N TRP A 165 -20.16 -3.56 0.16
CA TRP A 165 -18.99 -3.77 1.01
C TRP A 165 -17.90 -4.49 0.23
N ARG A 166 -16.82 -3.76 -0.03
CA ARG A 166 -15.62 -4.32 -0.64
C ARG A 166 -14.71 -4.91 0.43
N THR A 167 -14.36 -6.16 0.27
CA THR A 167 -13.40 -6.85 1.14
C THR A 167 -12.42 -7.68 0.32
N THR A 168 -11.22 -7.83 0.82
CA THR A 168 -10.20 -8.73 0.27
C THR A 168 -9.94 -9.82 1.30
N VAL A 169 -10.07 -11.06 0.88
CA VAL A 169 -9.81 -12.21 1.75
C VAL A 169 -8.41 -12.73 1.49
N GLY A 170 -7.55 -12.61 2.48
CA GLY A 170 -6.18 -13.13 2.40
C GLY A 170 -6.07 -14.55 3.00
N PRO A 171 -5.15 -15.37 2.50
CA PRO A 171 -4.40 -15.19 1.27
C PRO A 171 -5.23 -15.63 0.06
N GLY A 172 -5.67 -14.70 -0.73
CA GLY A 172 -6.38 -14.96 -1.98
C GLY A 172 -5.62 -14.37 -3.15
N GLU A 173 -5.88 -14.82 -4.35
CA GLU A 173 -5.19 -14.33 -5.53
C GLU A 173 -5.39 -12.84 -5.76
N GLU A 174 -6.58 -12.32 -5.46
CA GLU A 174 -6.85 -10.88 -5.47
C GLU A 174 -5.95 -10.11 -4.50
N HIS A 175 -5.75 -10.65 -3.28
CA HIS A 175 -4.84 -10.06 -2.29
C HIS A 175 -3.38 -10.09 -2.78
N VAL A 176 -2.97 -11.22 -3.36
CA VAL A 176 -1.63 -11.39 -3.94
C VAL A 176 -1.39 -10.40 -5.09
N ASN A 177 -2.36 -10.26 -6.01
CA ASN A 177 -2.24 -9.37 -7.16
C ASN A 177 -2.19 -7.89 -6.78
N MET A 178 -2.88 -7.48 -5.72
CA MET A 178 -2.79 -6.11 -5.19
C MET A 178 -1.37 -5.75 -4.74
N ALA A 179 -0.61 -6.72 -4.26
CA ALA A 179 0.77 -6.52 -3.88
C ALA A 179 1.73 -6.79 -5.05
N GLY A 180 1.45 -7.82 -5.85
CA GLY A 180 2.30 -8.30 -6.92
C GLY A 180 2.49 -7.28 -8.04
N ILE A 181 1.42 -6.71 -8.54
CA ILE A 181 1.46 -5.74 -9.65
C ILE A 181 2.34 -4.52 -9.31
N PRO A 182 2.19 -3.85 -8.15
CA PRO A 182 3.11 -2.79 -7.75
C PRO A 182 4.56 -3.25 -7.57
N THR A 183 4.77 -4.46 -7.03
CA THR A 183 6.11 -5.04 -6.87
C THR A 183 6.80 -5.24 -8.21
N GLU A 184 6.11 -5.83 -9.19
CA GLU A 184 6.60 -6.04 -10.55
C GLU A 184 6.95 -4.73 -11.23
N ALA A 185 6.05 -3.76 -11.19
CA ALA A 185 6.26 -2.44 -11.78
C ALA A 185 7.44 -1.70 -11.16
N SER A 186 7.60 -1.77 -9.83
CA SER A 186 8.69 -1.14 -9.10
C SER A 186 10.04 -1.76 -9.47
N ILE A 187 10.11 -3.08 -9.57
CA ILE A 187 11.32 -3.79 -9.99
C ILE A 187 11.66 -3.45 -11.44
N LEU A 188 10.68 -3.49 -12.33
CA LEU A 188 10.87 -3.19 -13.75
C LEU A 188 11.40 -1.76 -13.94
N ASP A 189 10.79 -0.77 -13.30
CA ASP A 189 11.22 0.64 -13.38
C ASP A 189 12.67 0.82 -12.90
N MET A 190 13.02 0.24 -11.75
CA MET A 190 14.36 0.37 -11.17
C MET A 190 15.43 -0.28 -12.07
N VAL A 191 15.16 -1.49 -12.57
CA VAL A 191 16.11 -2.21 -13.44
C VAL A 191 16.21 -1.54 -14.79
N GLU A 192 15.10 -1.10 -15.38
CA GLU A 192 15.09 -0.43 -16.70
C GLU A 192 15.90 0.87 -16.69
N ARG A 193 15.85 1.65 -15.61
CA ARG A 193 16.69 2.86 -15.45
C ARG A 193 18.19 2.55 -15.45
N ALA A 194 18.59 1.42 -14.87
CA ALA A 194 20.01 1.03 -14.79
C ALA A 194 20.51 0.21 -15.99
N MET A 195 19.62 -0.56 -16.60
CA MET A 195 19.93 -1.53 -17.66
C MET A 195 18.81 -1.56 -18.71
N PRO A 196 18.65 -0.50 -19.53
CA PRO A 196 17.56 -0.37 -20.49
C PRO A 196 17.46 -1.58 -21.44
N GLY A 197 16.25 -2.15 -21.57
CA GLY A 197 15.94 -3.25 -22.48
C GLY A 197 16.56 -4.60 -22.09
N LYS A 198 17.07 -4.76 -20.86
CA LYS A 198 17.65 -6.02 -20.39
C LYS A 198 16.68 -6.89 -19.60
N LEU A 199 15.78 -6.28 -18.86
CA LEU A 199 14.72 -6.97 -18.12
C LEU A 199 13.48 -7.05 -19.03
N LEU A 200 13.10 -8.27 -19.42
CA LEU A 200 11.97 -8.47 -20.33
C LEU A 200 10.64 -8.52 -19.55
N ASN A 201 10.62 -9.26 -18.46
CA ASN A 201 9.46 -9.42 -17.62
C ASN A 201 9.86 -9.61 -16.15
N VAL A 202 8.93 -9.30 -15.26
CA VAL A 202 9.00 -9.58 -13.83
C VAL A 202 7.70 -10.26 -13.43
N PHE A 203 7.79 -11.30 -12.62
CA PHE A 203 6.64 -11.96 -12.03
C PHE A 203 6.80 -12.07 -10.52
N ALA A 204 5.96 -11.37 -9.78
CA ALA A 204 5.87 -11.46 -8.32
C ALA A 204 5.00 -12.67 -7.94
N HIS A 205 5.66 -13.81 -7.74
CA HIS A 205 5.01 -15.11 -7.66
C HIS A 205 4.11 -15.28 -6.43
N SER A 206 2.96 -15.92 -6.61
CA SER A 206 1.96 -16.16 -5.56
C SER A 206 2.48 -16.97 -4.36
N ALA A 207 3.45 -17.87 -4.58
CA ALA A 207 4.12 -18.58 -3.49
C ALA A 207 4.87 -17.65 -2.51
N GLY A 208 5.25 -16.46 -2.96
CA GLY A 208 5.79 -15.39 -2.13
C GLY A 208 4.74 -14.35 -1.73
N GLY A 209 3.45 -14.62 -1.91
CA GLY A 209 2.38 -13.69 -1.61
C GLY A 209 2.39 -12.42 -2.47
N GLY A 210 3.02 -12.47 -3.65
CA GLY A 210 3.20 -11.30 -4.51
C GLY A 210 4.25 -10.29 -4.03
N LYS A 211 4.94 -10.55 -2.92
CA LYS A 211 5.89 -9.63 -2.29
C LYS A 211 7.27 -10.21 -2.01
N LEU A 212 7.34 -11.48 -1.63
CA LEU A 212 8.57 -12.06 -1.09
C LEU A 212 9.41 -12.80 -2.13
N LEU A 213 8.83 -13.15 -3.27
CA LEU A 213 9.49 -13.89 -4.35
C LEU A 213 9.19 -13.24 -5.70
N ALA A 214 10.23 -12.90 -6.44
CA ALA A 214 10.13 -12.41 -7.82
C ALA A 214 10.97 -13.26 -8.77
N VAL A 215 10.43 -13.50 -9.96
CA VAL A 215 11.12 -14.12 -11.08
C VAL A 215 11.42 -13.03 -12.10
N LEU A 216 12.67 -12.90 -12.51
CA LEU A 216 13.15 -11.91 -13.47
C LEU A 216 13.61 -12.61 -14.75
N GLN A 217 12.96 -12.29 -15.87
CA GLN A 217 13.37 -12.78 -17.18
C GLN A 217 14.34 -11.77 -17.81
N PHE A 218 15.58 -12.17 -17.93
CA PHE A 218 16.68 -11.29 -18.33
C PHE A 218 17.25 -11.64 -19.70
N LYS A 219 17.43 -10.63 -20.54
CA LYS A 219 18.01 -10.75 -21.89
C LYS A 219 19.51 -10.50 -21.88
N LYS A 220 20.28 -11.52 -22.26
CA LYS A 220 21.71 -11.39 -22.57
C LYS A 220 21.89 -11.17 -24.05
N SER A 221 22.38 -10.01 -24.45
CA SER A 221 22.60 -9.65 -25.86
C SER A 221 24.06 -9.80 -26.29
N SER A 222 24.98 -9.94 -25.34
CA SER A 222 26.42 -10.04 -25.60
C SER A 222 27.13 -10.74 -24.42
N PRO A 223 28.37 -11.21 -24.61
CA PRO A 223 29.19 -11.74 -23.52
C PRO A 223 29.44 -10.74 -22.39
N ALA A 224 29.36 -9.43 -22.68
CA ALA A 224 29.50 -8.37 -21.66
C ALA A 224 28.30 -8.30 -20.70
N ASP A 225 27.19 -8.94 -21.03
CA ASP A 225 26.02 -9.02 -20.16
C ASP A 225 26.12 -10.16 -19.12
N GLU A 226 27.14 -11.03 -19.25
CA GLU A 226 27.34 -12.10 -18.30
C GLU A 226 27.64 -11.55 -16.89
N GLY A 227 26.87 -12.02 -15.92
CA GLY A 227 26.92 -11.52 -14.53
C GLY A 227 26.03 -10.29 -14.24
N ARG A 228 25.55 -9.55 -15.26
CA ARG A 228 24.66 -8.39 -15.04
C ARG A 228 23.29 -8.78 -14.49
N GLN A 229 22.85 -10.02 -14.68
CA GLN A 229 21.64 -10.55 -14.07
C GLN A 229 21.68 -10.42 -12.53
N ARG A 230 22.88 -10.62 -11.92
CA ARG A 230 23.06 -10.44 -10.46
C ARG A 230 22.89 -8.98 -10.04
N GLN A 231 23.27 -8.04 -10.89
CA GLN A 231 23.03 -6.61 -10.65
C GLN A 231 21.52 -6.31 -10.73
N ALA A 232 20.81 -6.93 -11.70
CA ALA A 232 19.34 -6.81 -11.77
C ALA A 232 18.68 -7.34 -10.49
N ALA A 233 19.14 -8.46 -9.94
CA ALA A 233 18.64 -9.00 -8.66
C ALA A 233 18.88 -8.03 -7.49
N LEU A 234 20.06 -7.41 -7.40
CA LEU A 234 20.34 -6.40 -6.36
C LEU A 234 19.44 -5.17 -6.50
N LEU A 235 19.19 -4.73 -7.72
CA LEU A 235 18.25 -3.65 -8.00
C LEU A 235 16.81 -4.03 -7.62
N ALA A 236 16.40 -5.27 -7.87
CA ALA A 236 15.10 -5.77 -7.46
C ALA A 236 14.91 -5.74 -5.93
N PHE A 237 15.92 -6.16 -5.16
CA PHE A 237 15.90 -6.04 -3.69
C PHE A 237 15.87 -4.58 -3.21
N SER A 238 16.48 -3.67 -3.97
CA SER A 238 16.44 -2.23 -3.66
C SER A 238 15.11 -1.59 -4.04
N ALA A 239 14.46 -2.08 -5.11
CA ALA A 239 13.18 -1.59 -5.58
C ALA A 239 12.03 -1.95 -4.64
N PHE A 240 12.14 -3.09 -3.95
CA PHE A 240 11.08 -3.57 -3.06
C PHE A 240 11.69 -4.19 -1.78
N PRO A 241 11.69 -3.47 -0.65
CA PRO A 241 12.39 -3.86 0.57
C PRO A 241 11.92 -5.17 1.23
N GLU A 242 10.67 -5.57 0.98
CA GLU A 242 10.11 -6.83 1.52
C GLU A 242 10.56 -8.07 0.73
N LEU A 243 11.14 -7.92 -0.46
CA LEU A 243 11.58 -9.03 -1.30
C LEU A 243 12.65 -9.88 -0.59
N LYS A 244 12.50 -11.20 -0.62
CA LYS A 244 13.40 -12.17 0.04
C LYS A 244 14.10 -13.08 -0.95
N HIS A 245 13.46 -13.37 -2.07
CA HIS A 245 13.95 -14.31 -3.07
C HIS A 245 13.82 -13.72 -4.47
N VAL A 246 14.88 -13.87 -5.26
CA VAL A 246 14.89 -13.52 -6.68
C VAL A 246 15.36 -14.74 -7.46
N ILE A 247 14.58 -15.16 -8.44
CA ILE A 247 14.94 -16.17 -9.43
C ILE A 247 15.26 -15.43 -10.72
N LEU A 248 16.43 -15.71 -11.28
CA LEU A 248 16.88 -15.14 -12.55
C LEU A 248 16.79 -16.21 -13.61
N VAL A 249 16.14 -15.92 -14.71
CA VAL A 249 16.01 -16.82 -15.85
C VAL A 249 16.39 -16.13 -17.16
N ASP A 250 16.78 -16.90 -18.14
CA ASP A 250 17.09 -16.41 -19.48
C ASP A 250 15.79 -16.17 -20.29
N GLU A 251 15.91 -15.53 -21.46
CA GLU A 251 14.78 -15.08 -22.28
C GLU A 251 13.89 -16.21 -22.85
N ASP A 252 14.39 -17.44 -22.86
CA ASP A 252 13.67 -18.64 -23.35
C ASP A 252 12.80 -19.33 -22.30
N VAL A 253 12.81 -18.86 -21.05
CA VAL A 253 12.02 -19.43 -19.95
C VAL A 253 10.74 -18.65 -19.77
N ASP A 254 9.60 -19.33 -19.87
CA ASP A 254 8.30 -18.77 -19.49
C ASP A 254 8.22 -18.62 -17.96
N ILE A 255 7.82 -17.44 -17.48
CA ILE A 255 7.79 -17.11 -16.05
C ILE A 255 6.37 -16.98 -15.48
N PHE A 256 5.32 -17.14 -16.30
CA PHE A 256 3.92 -17.01 -15.91
C PHE A 256 3.20 -18.34 -15.70
#